data_ba6542165c30edbc0d84d70181d61cc2
#
_entry.id   ba6542165c30edbc0d84d70181d61cc2
#
_cell.length_a   1.000
_cell.length_b   1.000
_cell.length_c   1.000
_cell.angle_alpha   90.00
_cell.angle_beta   90.00
_cell.angle_gamma   90.00
#
_symmetry.space_group_name_H-M   'P 1'
#
loop_
_entity.id
_entity.type
_entity.pdbx_description
1 polymer ?
#
loop_
_entity_poly.entity_id
_entity_poly.type
_entity_poly.pdbx_seq_one_letter_code
_entity_poly.pdbx_strand_id
1 'polypeptide(L)'
;WIGGMLTAAGVSCIDGNYKLQSGLFGEFADSLARRYGSWEALQTGWVSYINFEPHVGQEVLTAIADSCGDLLDVRRETVMESIRKDGEVWKVVLRASDGRRYVVTADVLIDGTELGDVAKACGVDYRIGMESSRETGESIAPEKSNDVIQDLTLVATLKDYGKDADMTIARPEDYDPSLFYNSAVNPHSTVPPTGQTLWPADMMITYGRTPNGKYMINWPICGNDFYVNSIEMTREEREKAYARARNHTL
;
A
#
# COMPACT_ATOMS: atom_id res chain seq x y z
N TRP A 1 4.03 -4.88 11.37
CA TRP A 1 3.01 -3.84 11.50
C TRP A 1 1.65 -4.39 11.08
N ILE A 2 0.58 -3.90 11.70
CA ILE A 2 -0.80 -4.12 11.26
C ILE A 2 -1.29 -2.87 10.53
N GLY A 3 -2.30 -3.01 9.65
CA GLY A 3 -2.90 -1.90 8.91
C GLY A 3 -2.57 -1.87 7.42
N GLY A 4 -1.75 -2.80 6.93
CA GLY A 4 -1.48 -2.98 5.50
C GLY A 4 -1.09 -1.67 4.81
N MET A 5 -1.91 -1.25 3.85
CA MET A 5 -1.70 -0.05 3.03
C MET A 5 -1.52 1.22 3.87
N LEU A 6 -2.30 1.40 4.93
CA LEU A 6 -2.28 2.60 5.77
C LEU A 6 -1.01 2.75 6.61
N THR A 7 -0.25 1.68 6.82
CA THR A 7 0.87 1.64 7.76
C THR A 7 2.14 1.08 7.13
N ALA A 8 2.22 -0.24 6.98
CA ALA A 8 3.42 -0.93 6.49
C ALA A 8 3.76 -0.57 5.03
N ALA A 9 2.77 -0.39 4.17
CA ALA A 9 2.96 0.04 2.79
C ALA A 9 3.14 1.56 2.65
N GLY A 10 2.89 2.35 3.71
CA GLY A 10 3.21 3.78 3.76
C GLY A 10 2.20 4.71 3.09
N VAL A 11 1.06 4.22 2.59
CA VAL A 11 -0.02 5.06 2.03
C VAL A 11 -0.88 5.61 3.17
N SER A 12 -0.36 6.59 3.86
CA SER A 12 -0.93 7.14 5.10
C SER A 12 -1.77 8.40 4.88
N CYS A 13 -2.44 8.48 3.74
CA CYS A 13 -3.36 9.54 3.36
C CYS A 13 -4.66 8.88 2.88
N ILE A 14 -5.72 8.96 3.69
CA ILE A 14 -6.96 8.22 3.43
C ILE A 14 -7.86 9.00 2.48
N ASP A 15 -8.19 8.40 1.35
CA ASP A 15 -9.13 8.92 0.37
C ASP A 15 -10.59 8.73 0.77
N GLY A 16 -11.47 9.48 0.11
CA GLY A 16 -12.89 9.23 0.11
C GLY A 16 -13.69 9.91 1.21
N ASN A 17 -14.63 9.20 1.79
CA ASN A 17 -15.72 9.76 2.59
C ASN A 17 -15.33 10.14 4.03
N TYR A 18 -14.41 11.08 4.21
CA TYR A 18 -14.00 11.55 5.52
C TYR A 18 -15.17 12.14 6.38
N LYS A 19 -16.30 12.43 5.76
CA LYS A 19 -17.53 12.90 6.45
C LYS A 19 -18.47 11.79 6.91
N LEU A 20 -18.27 10.56 6.44
CA LEU A 20 -19.12 9.40 6.75
C LEU A 20 -18.38 8.40 7.61
N GLN A 21 -17.89 8.87 8.74
CA GLN A 21 -17.10 8.04 9.65
C GLN A 21 -18.02 7.17 10.50
N SER A 22 -17.77 5.87 10.47
CA SER A 22 -18.47 4.90 11.31
C SER A 22 -17.62 3.66 11.58
N GLY A 23 -17.97 2.88 12.58
CA GLY A 23 -17.29 1.66 12.94
C GLY A 23 -15.80 1.86 13.19
N LEU A 24 -15.00 0.87 12.86
CA LEU A 24 -13.54 0.90 13.04
C LEU A 24 -12.85 2.05 12.30
N PHE A 25 -13.36 2.45 11.13
CA PHE A 25 -12.82 3.60 10.42
C PHE A 25 -12.99 4.89 11.21
N GLY A 26 -14.18 5.14 11.77
CA GLY A 26 -14.44 6.31 12.61
C GLY A 26 -13.57 6.30 13.85
N GLU A 27 -13.47 5.17 14.54
CA GLU A 27 -12.62 5.01 15.73
C GLU A 27 -11.14 5.27 15.43
N PHE A 28 -10.64 4.76 14.32
CA PHE A 28 -9.28 4.99 13.83
C PHE A 28 -9.02 6.48 13.55
N ALA A 29 -9.89 7.10 12.75
CA ALA A 29 -9.76 8.49 12.35
C ALA A 29 -9.86 9.47 13.56
N ASP A 30 -10.81 9.23 14.48
CA ASP A 30 -10.92 9.99 15.73
C ASP A 30 -9.69 9.83 16.63
N SER A 31 -9.12 8.62 16.65
CA SER A 31 -7.90 8.36 17.42
C SER A 31 -6.69 9.08 16.84
N LEU A 32 -6.57 9.16 15.51
CA LEU A 32 -5.56 9.98 14.84
C LEU A 32 -5.75 11.46 15.19
N ALA A 33 -6.98 11.99 15.08
CA ALA A 33 -7.27 13.39 15.43
C ALA A 33 -6.91 13.71 16.87
N ARG A 34 -7.23 12.83 17.82
CA ARG A 34 -6.81 12.97 19.23
C ARG A 34 -5.29 12.95 19.37
N ARG A 35 -4.59 12.08 18.64
CA ARG A 35 -3.13 11.95 18.70
C ARG A 35 -2.40 13.20 18.23
N TYR A 36 -2.93 13.87 17.18
CA TYR A 36 -2.38 15.10 16.62
C TYR A 36 -3.00 16.38 17.21
N GLY A 37 -3.98 16.26 18.07
CA GLY A 37 -4.61 17.34 18.82
C GLY A 37 -5.90 17.89 18.19
N SER A 38 -6.12 17.72 16.90
CA SER A 38 -7.37 18.11 16.24
C SER A 38 -7.55 17.43 14.88
N TRP A 39 -8.74 17.56 14.30
CA TRP A 39 -9.03 17.13 12.93
C TRP A 39 -8.29 17.98 11.88
N GLU A 40 -8.14 19.27 12.13
CA GLU A 40 -7.43 20.21 11.25
C GLU A 40 -5.94 19.84 11.15
N ALA A 41 -5.35 19.28 12.19
CA ALA A 41 -3.97 18.83 12.19
C ALA A 41 -3.70 17.66 11.23
N LEU A 42 -4.74 16.96 10.77
CA LEU A 42 -4.66 15.91 9.76
C LEU A 42 -4.71 16.44 8.32
N GLN A 43 -5.13 17.70 8.11
CA GLN A 43 -5.34 18.29 6.78
C GLN A 43 -4.06 18.95 6.28
N THR A 44 -3.01 18.17 6.10
CA THR A 44 -1.68 18.68 5.78
C THR A 44 -1.29 18.53 4.31
N GLY A 45 -1.77 17.50 3.63
CA GLY A 45 -1.60 17.27 2.20
C GLY A 45 -2.88 17.58 1.43
N TRP A 46 -2.80 17.72 0.10
CA TRP A 46 -3.98 17.99 -0.70
C TRP A 46 -4.66 16.74 -1.27
N VAL A 47 -4.00 15.57 -1.20
CA VAL A 47 -4.56 14.29 -1.66
C VAL A 47 -5.69 13.81 -0.75
N SER A 48 -5.65 14.16 0.54
CA SER A 48 -6.60 13.68 1.54
C SER A 48 -6.87 14.70 2.63
N TYR A 49 -8.03 14.57 3.28
CA TYR A 49 -8.35 15.29 4.53
C TYR A 49 -7.84 14.56 5.78
N ILE A 50 -7.34 13.33 5.64
CA ILE A 50 -6.83 12.51 6.74
C ILE A 50 -5.43 12.03 6.36
N ASN A 51 -4.43 12.85 6.73
CA ASN A 51 -3.02 12.56 6.51
C ASN A 51 -2.36 12.30 7.86
N PHE A 52 -1.54 11.28 7.96
CA PHE A 52 -0.88 10.91 9.20
C PHE A 52 0.47 10.22 8.92
N GLU A 53 1.28 10.07 9.94
CA GLU A 53 2.53 9.31 9.83
C GLU A 53 2.24 7.82 9.94
N PRO A 54 2.81 6.95 9.09
CA PRO A 54 2.52 5.51 9.08
C PRO A 54 2.69 4.83 10.46
N HIS A 55 3.73 5.21 11.22
CA HIS A 55 3.96 4.64 12.55
C HIS A 55 2.88 5.03 13.56
N VAL A 56 2.31 6.26 13.47
CA VAL A 56 1.21 6.69 14.32
C VAL A 56 -0.06 5.90 14.00
N GLY A 57 -0.33 5.67 12.70
CA GLY A 57 -1.42 4.79 12.29
C GLY A 57 -1.26 3.36 12.84
N GLN A 58 -0.03 2.83 12.80
CA GLN A 58 0.27 1.51 13.37
C GLN A 58 0.09 1.47 14.89
N GLU A 59 0.49 2.51 15.62
CA GLU A 59 0.26 2.63 17.08
C GLU A 59 -1.24 2.63 17.41
N VAL A 60 -2.03 3.41 16.66
CA VAL A 60 -3.49 3.47 16.85
C VAL A 60 -4.14 2.12 16.59
N LEU A 61 -3.83 1.46 15.46
CA LEU A 61 -4.38 0.15 15.15
C LEU A 61 -3.95 -0.92 16.15
N THR A 62 -2.73 -0.83 16.66
CA THR A 62 -2.27 -1.73 17.73
C THR A 62 -3.07 -1.52 19.01
N ALA A 63 -3.31 -0.28 19.40
CA ALA A 63 -4.12 0.01 20.59
C ALA A 63 -5.57 -0.49 20.44
N ILE A 64 -6.16 -0.36 19.25
CA ILE A 64 -7.49 -0.93 18.95
C ILE A 64 -7.47 -2.45 19.07
N ALA A 65 -6.46 -3.12 18.50
CA ALA A 65 -6.32 -4.56 18.59
C ALA A 65 -6.10 -5.03 20.04
N ASP A 66 -5.25 -4.35 20.79
CA ASP A 66 -4.95 -4.67 22.18
C ASP A 66 -6.19 -4.50 23.09
N SER A 67 -7.09 -3.57 22.74
CA SER A 67 -8.35 -3.38 23.47
C SER A 67 -9.31 -4.57 23.39
N CYS A 68 -9.13 -5.46 22.42
CA CYS A 68 -9.90 -6.69 22.29
C CYS A 68 -9.51 -7.76 23.33
N GLY A 69 -8.38 -7.59 24.03
CA GLY A 69 -7.90 -8.53 25.06
C GLY A 69 -7.78 -9.95 24.54
N ASP A 70 -8.23 -10.91 25.31
CA ASP A 70 -8.15 -12.34 24.99
C ASP A 70 -9.05 -12.79 23.81
N LEU A 71 -9.86 -11.89 23.28
CA LEU A 71 -10.71 -12.18 22.11
C LEU A 71 -9.96 -12.13 20.78
N LEU A 72 -8.74 -11.56 20.76
CA LEU A 72 -7.94 -11.38 19.55
C LEU A 72 -6.48 -11.80 19.78
N ASP A 73 -6.02 -12.78 19.03
CA ASP A 73 -4.61 -13.22 18.99
C ASP A 73 -3.94 -12.73 17.71
N VAL A 74 -3.10 -11.70 17.78
CA VAL A 74 -2.36 -11.12 16.66
C VAL A 74 -0.95 -11.72 16.59
N ARG A 75 -0.72 -12.60 15.63
CA ARG A 75 0.57 -13.27 15.42
C ARG A 75 1.38 -12.60 14.34
N ARG A 76 2.34 -11.78 14.75
CA ARG A 76 3.25 -11.06 13.86
C ARG A 76 4.39 -11.96 13.39
N GLU A 77 5.08 -11.54 12.31
CA GLU A 77 6.23 -12.27 11.74
C GLU A 77 5.94 -13.76 11.52
N THR A 78 4.71 -14.04 11.07
CA THR A 78 4.19 -15.39 10.91
C THR A 78 3.64 -15.54 9.51
N VAL A 79 4.05 -16.62 8.84
CA VAL A 79 3.63 -16.94 7.47
C VAL A 79 2.82 -18.23 7.44
N MET A 80 1.83 -18.29 6.55
CA MET A 80 1.15 -19.53 6.23
C MET A 80 2.06 -20.42 5.39
N GLU A 81 2.23 -21.69 5.79
CA GLU A 81 2.93 -22.70 5.01
C GLU A 81 1.98 -23.60 4.23
N SER A 82 0.86 -23.95 4.82
CA SER A 82 -0.17 -24.75 4.14
C SER A 82 -1.53 -24.54 4.79
N ILE A 83 -2.56 -24.82 4.02
CA ILE A 83 -3.94 -24.79 4.47
C ILE A 83 -4.70 -25.96 3.86
N ARG A 84 -5.64 -26.51 4.61
CA ARG A 84 -6.57 -27.52 4.10
C ARG A 84 -7.89 -27.48 4.87
N LYS A 85 -8.96 -27.83 4.21
CA LYS A 85 -10.22 -28.13 4.86
C LYS A 85 -10.20 -29.58 5.37
N ASP A 86 -10.65 -29.78 6.61
CA ASP A 86 -10.73 -31.09 7.26
C ASP A 86 -12.11 -31.24 7.89
N GLY A 87 -13.03 -31.84 7.15
CA GLY A 87 -14.45 -31.81 7.49
C GLY A 87 -15.01 -30.38 7.40
N GLU A 88 -15.56 -29.90 8.51
CA GLU A 88 -16.15 -28.53 8.57
C GLU A 88 -15.16 -27.46 8.98
N VAL A 89 -13.93 -27.81 9.37
CA VAL A 89 -12.94 -26.87 9.90
C VAL A 89 -11.76 -26.67 8.95
N TRP A 90 -11.13 -25.52 9.05
CA TRP A 90 -9.85 -25.23 8.40
C TRP A 90 -8.69 -25.57 9.32
N LYS A 91 -7.68 -26.22 8.77
CA LYS A 91 -6.39 -26.45 9.43
C LYS A 91 -5.30 -25.68 8.69
N VAL A 92 -4.71 -24.70 9.36
CA VAL A 92 -3.69 -23.84 8.82
C VAL A 92 -2.37 -24.10 9.53
N VAL A 93 -1.35 -24.48 8.79
CA VAL A 93 0.02 -24.61 9.31
C VAL A 93 0.70 -23.23 9.16
N LEU A 94 1.14 -22.71 10.28
CA LEU A 94 1.82 -21.44 10.37
C LEU A 94 3.27 -21.65 10.82
N ARG A 95 4.17 -20.78 10.32
CA ARG A 95 5.57 -20.73 10.73
C ARG A 95 5.93 -19.32 11.17
N ALA A 96 6.40 -19.21 12.41
CA ALA A 96 6.95 -17.97 12.95
C ALA A 96 8.38 -17.73 12.43
N SER A 97 8.87 -16.48 12.57
CA SER A 97 10.23 -16.07 12.13
C SER A 97 11.36 -16.83 12.83
N ASP A 98 11.12 -17.30 14.06
CA ASP A 98 12.06 -18.16 14.81
C ASP A 98 12.05 -19.63 14.36
N GLY A 99 11.29 -19.97 13.30
CA GLY A 99 11.18 -21.30 12.73
C GLY A 99 10.17 -22.22 13.42
N ARG A 100 9.54 -21.82 14.51
CA ARG A 100 8.49 -22.62 15.16
C ARG A 100 7.29 -22.77 14.23
N ARG A 101 6.79 -24.00 14.16
CA ARG A 101 5.56 -24.34 13.43
C ARG A 101 4.45 -24.68 14.41
N TYR A 102 3.25 -24.25 14.07
CA TYR A 102 2.05 -24.60 14.82
C TYR A 102 0.84 -24.67 13.89
N VAL A 103 -0.18 -25.39 14.33
CA VAL A 103 -1.42 -25.55 13.59
C VAL A 103 -2.52 -24.76 14.28
N VAL A 104 -3.22 -23.95 13.48
CA VAL A 104 -4.46 -23.30 13.91
C VAL A 104 -5.63 -24.02 13.27
N THR A 105 -6.67 -24.29 14.06
CA THR A 105 -7.95 -24.82 13.58
C THR A 105 -8.98 -23.70 13.70
N ALA A 106 -9.76 -23.48 12.64
CA ALA A 106 -10.77 -22.41 12.60
C ALA A 106 -12.01 -22.87 11.85
N ASP A 107 -13.18 -22.44 12.31
CA ASP A 107 -14.46 -22.68 11.64
C ASP A 107 -14.61 -21.76 10.43
N VAL A 108 -14.12 -20.52 10.52
CA VAL A 108 -14.16 -19.51 9.46
C VAL A 108 -12.75 -19.04 9.12
N LEU A 109 -12.50 -18.89 7.84
CA LEU A 109 -11.26 -18.34 7.29
C LEU A 109 -11.58 -17.08 6.51
N ILE A 110 -10.83 -16.02 6.77
CA ILE A 110 -10.90 -14.75 6.03
C ILE A 110 -9.52 -14.47 5.44
N ASP A 111 -9.46 -14.30 4.12
CA ASP A 111 -8.24 -13.86 3.44
C ASP A 111 -8.18 -12.33 3.42
N GLY A 112 -7.19 -11.78 4.11
CA GLY A 112 -6.84 -10.36 4.09
C GLY A 112 -5.43 -10.15 3.52
N THR A 113 -4.88 -11.11 2.79
CA THR A 113 -3.58 -10.95 2.12
C THR A 113 -3.70 -10.00 0.92
N GLU A 114 -2.65 -9.27 0.61
CA GLU A 114 -2.66 -8.27 -0.47
C GLU A 114 -2.77 -8.90 -1.86
N LEU A 115 -2.31 -10.14 -2.03
CA LEU A 115 -2.26 -10.84 -3.32
C LEU A 115 -3.20 -12.05 -3.40
N GLY A 116 -4.09 -12.27 -2.41
CA GLY A 116 -4.99 -13.40 -2.39
C GLY A 116 -4.29 -14.76 -2.16
N ASP A 117 -3.13 -14.76 -1.51
CA ASP A 117 -2.32 -15.97 -1.32
C ASP A 117 -3.07 -17.08 -0.57
N VAL A 118 -3.95 -16.73 0.37
CA VAL A 118 -4.76 -17.70 1.11
C VAL A 118 -5.89 -18.23 0.24
N ALA A 119 -6.60 -17.37 -0.48
CA ALA A 119 -7.65 -17.78 -1.41
C ALA A 119 -7.11 -18.73 -2.49
N LYS A 120 -5.95 -18.41 -3.07
CA LYS A 120 -5.24 -19.26 -4.01
C LYS A 120 -4.89 -20.63 -3.41
N ALA A 121 -4.36 -20.65 -2.19
CA ALA A 121 -4.02 -21.89 -1.49
C ALA A 121 -5.24 -22.75 -1.15
N CYS A 122 -6.43 -22.14 -1.02
CA CYS A 122 -7.71 -22.82 -0.84
C CYS A 122 -8.32 -23.34 -2.15
N GLY A 123 -7.70 -23.07 -3.31
CA GLY A 123 -8.21 -23.47 -4.61
C GLY A 123 -9.39 -22.64 -5.10
N VAL A 124 -9.53 -21.39 -4.62
CA VAL A 124 -10.54 -20.46 -5.11
C VAL A 124 -10.16 -20.02 -6.53
N ASP A 125 -11.10 -20.09 -7.45
CA ASP A 125 -10.91 -19.60 -8.81
C ASP A 125 -10.74 -18.07 -8.80
N TYR A 126 -9.77 -17.58 -9.57
CA TYR A 126 -9.51 -16.15 -9.71
C TYR A 126 -9.09 -15.83 -11.14
N ARG A 127 -9.14 -14.55 -11.48
CA ARG A 127 -8.69 -14.02 -12.77
C ARG A 127 -7.57 -13.02 -12.57
N ILE A 128 -6.71 -12.91 -13.56
CA ILE A 128 -5.63 -11.93 -13.62
C ILE A 128 -5.83 -11.07 -14.87
N GLY A 129 -5.64 -9.78 -14.73
CA GLY A 129 -5.77 -8.84 -15.83
C GLY A 129 -7.18 -8.30 -16.00
N MET A 130 -7.42 -7.70 -17.16
CA MET A 130 -8.68 -7.07 -17.50
C MET A 130 -9.59 -8.07 -18.23
N GLU A 131 -10.81 -8.22 -17.76
CA GLU A 131 -11.85 -9.03 -18.39
C GLU A 131 -12.41 -8.30 -19.63
N SER A 132 -12.91 -9.07 -20.59
CA SER A 132 -13.49 -8.48 -21.80
C SER A 132 -14.89 -7.88 -21.54
N SER A 133 -15.24 -6.85 -22.31
CA SER A 133 -16.60 -6.28 -22.28
C SER A 133 -17.70 -7.27 -22.63
N ARG A 134 -17.38 -8.35 -23.35
CA ARG A 134 -18.34 -9.42 -23.66
C ARG A 134 -18.65 -10.29 -22.45
N GLU A 135 -17.72 -10.42 -21.52
CA GLU A 135 -17.89 -11.19 -20.27
C GLU A 135 -18.56 -10.37 -19.17
N THR A 136 -18.17 -9.10 -19.02
CA THR A 136 -18.62 -8.24 -17.92
C THR A 136 -19.82 -7.36 -18.27
N GLY A 137 -20.01 -7.04 -19.55
CA GLY A 137 -21.00 -6.06 -20.00
C GLY A 137 -20.59 -4.61 -19.75
N GLU A 138 -19.39 -4.34 -19.27
CA GLU A 138 -18.88 -3.00 -18.96
C GLU A 138 -18.42 -2.28 -20.23
N SER A 139 -18.89 -1.05 -20.42
CA SER A 139 -18.59 -0.26 -21.63
C SER A 139 -17.11 0.20 -21.69
N ILE A 140 -16.43 0.26 -20.56
CA ILE A 140 -15.02 0.66 -20.48
C ILE A 140 -14.04 -0.53 -20.55
N ALA A 141 -14.56 -1.76 -20.44
CA ALA A 141 -13.73 -2.95 -20.52
C ALA A 141 -13.21 -3.16 -21.97
N PRO A 142 -12.03 -3.75 -22.15
CA PRO A 142 -11.48 -4.04 -23.47
C PRO A 142 -12.37 -5.06 -24.22
N GLU A 143 -12.33 -5.06 -25.56
CA GLU A 143 -13.06 -6.05 -26.34
C GLU A 143 -12.59 -7.50 -26.10
N LYS A 144 -11.34 -7.66 -25.75
CA LYS A 144 -10.71 -8.95 -25.40
C LYS A 144 -10.02 -8.84 -24.07
N SER A 145 -10.14 -9.87 -23.24
CA SER A 145 -9.38 -9.98 -22.00
C SER A 145 -7.86 -9.93 -22.26
N ASN A 146 -7.12 -9.41 -21.31
CA ASN A 146 -5.67 -9.31 -21.35
C ASN A 146 -5.08 -9.53 -19.95
N ASP A 147 -3.75 -9.57 -19.86
CA ASP A 147 -3.02 -9.83 -18.61
C ASP A 147 -2.54 -8.54 -17.90
N VAL A 148 -3.10 -7.39 -18.27
CA VAL A 148 -2.72 -6.10 -17.68
C VAL A 148 -3.34 -5.97 -16.30
N ILE A 149 -2.49 -5.75 -15.30
CA ILE A 149 -2.88 -5.51 -13.91
C ILE A 149 -2.50 -4.09 -13.49
N GLN A 150 -2.96 -3.66 -12.34
CA GLN A 150 -2.56 -2.39 -11.76
C GLN A 150 -1.08 -2.40 -11.37
N ASP A 151 -0.40 -1.27 -11.58
CA ASP A 151 0.95 -1.04 -11.09
C ASP A 151 1.00 -1.14 -9.56
N LEU A 152 2.15 -1.48 -9.03
CA LEU A 152 2.42 -1.34 -7.60
C LEU A 152 3.29 -0.10 -7.36
N THR A 153 3.17 0.46 -6.16
CA THR A 153 4.01 1.57 -5.71
C THR A 153 4.77 1.17 -4.46
N LEU A 154 6.08 1.27 -4.47
CA LEU A 154 6.85 1.22 -3.24
C LEU A 154 6.95 2.63 -2.67
N VAL A 155 6.11 2.93 -1.69
CA VAL A 155 5.98 4.27 -1.12
C VAL A 155 7.20 4.64 -0.28
N ALA A 156 7.70 5.86 -0.45
CA ALA A 156 8.70 6.44 0.42
C ALA A 156 8.09 7.51 1.33
N THR A 157 8.58 7.60 2.56
CA THR A 157 8.29 8.73 3.45
C THR A 157 9.53 9.57 3.61
N LEU A 158 9.49 10.79 3.10
CA LEU A 158 10.56 11.77 3.22
C LEU A 158 10.36 12.64 4.46
N LYS A 159 11.43 13.21 4.97
CA LYS A 159 11.42 14.23 6.02
C LYS A 159 12.20 15.45 5.56
N ASP A 160 11.65 16.63 5.80
CA ASP A 160 12.36 17.88 5.61
C ASP A 160 13.35 18.13 6.77
N TYR A 161 14.62 18.21 6.44
CA TYR A 161 15.71 18.50 7.38
C TYR A 161 16.19 19.96 7.30
N GLY A 162 15.50 20.79 6.50
CA GLY A 162 15.85 22.20 6.30
C GLY A 162 16.90 22.43 5.21
N LYS A 163 17.11 23.69 4.87
CA LYS A 163 17.87 24.11 3.69
C LYS A 163 19.38 23.78 3.74
N ASP A 164 19.92 23.66 4.94
CA ASP A 164 21.39 23.48 5.15
C ASP A 164 21.77 22.00 5.30
N ALA A 165 20.81 21.09 5.24
CA ALA A 165 21.04 19.67 5.37
C ALA A 165 21.39 19.02 4.02
N ASP A 166 22.55 18.42 3.91
CA ASP A 166 22.88 17.52 2.80
C ASP A 166 22.43 16.10 3.14
N MET A 167 21.28 15.71 2.58
CA MET A 167 20.66 14.39 2.74
C MET A 167 20.69 13.62 1.41
N THR A 168 21.65 13.93 0.54
CA THR A 168 21.83 13.26 -0.75
C THR A 168 22.10 11.77 -0.54
N ILE A 169 21.29 10.93 -1.17
CA ILE A 169 21.46 9.47 -1.18
C ILE A 169 22.35 9.04 -2.35
N ALA A 170 22.97 7.87 -2.24
CA ALA A 170 23.67 7.28 -3.36
C ALA A 170 22.70 7.00 -4.52
N ARG A 171 23.15 7.29 -5.73
CA ARG A 171 22.36 7.02 -6.95
C ARG A 171 22.09 5.51 -7.07
N PRO A 172 20.81 5.09 -7.22
CA PRO A 172 20.48 3.69 -7.50
C PRO A 172 21.15 3.18 -8.78
N GLU A 173 21.45 1.88 -8.84
CA GLU A 173 22.18 1.27 -9.95
C GLU A 173 21.46 1.43 -11.29
N ASP A 174 20.13 1.27 -11.30
CA ASP A 174 19.27 1.32 -12.48
C ASP A 174 18.59 2.69 -12.67
N TYR A 175 19.15 3.77 -12.12
CA TYR A 175 18.53 5.09 -12.19
C TYR A 175 18.50 5.65 -13.61
N ASP A 176 17.30 5.87 -14.13
CA ASP A 176 17.05 6.57 -15.40
C ASP A 176 16.14 7.80 -15.16
N PRO A 177 16.69 9.02 -15.20
CA PRO A 177 15.91 10.23 -14.96
C PRO A 177 14.81 10.47 -16.01
N SER A 178 14.90 9.86 -17.19
CA SER A 178 13.90 10.05 -18.26
C SER A 178 12.52 9.51 -17.89
N LEU A 179 12.47 8.51 -17.01
CA LEU A 179 11.22 7.93 -16.50
C LEU A 179 10.40 8.94 -15.69
N PHE A 180 11.07 9.94 -15.10
CA PHE A 180 10.46 10.90 -14.18
C PHE A 180 10.26 12.30 -14.78
N TYR A 181 10.58 12.52 -16.04
CA TYR A 181 10.51 13.87 -16.67
C TYR A 181 9.13 14.50 -16.63
N ASN A 182 8.08 13.69 -16.60
CA ASN A 182 6.69 14.14 -16.54
C ASN A 182 6.02 13.84 -15.18
N SER A 183 6.76 13.57 -14.12
CA SER A 183 6.18 13.44 -12.76
C SER A 183 5.67 14.77 -12.21
N ALA A 184 6.19 15.89 -12.73
CA ALA A 184 5.72 17.22 -12.48
C ALA A 184 5.95 18.09 -13.73
N VAL A 185 5.45 19.32 -13.75
CA VAL A 185 5.75 20.30 -14.81
C VAL A 185 7.27 20.49 -14.88
N ASN A 186 7.83 20.12 -16.02
CA ASN A 186 9.26 20.25 -16.28
C ASN A 186 9.49 20.98 -17.61
N PRO A 187 9.90 22.27 -17.60
CA PRO A 187 10.11 23.03 -18.82
C PRO A 187 11.26 22.52 -19.68
N HIS A 188 12.10 21.65 -19.13
CA HIS A 188 13.25 21.04 -19.84
C HIS A 188 12.94 19.62 -20.35
N SER A 189 11.73 19.12 -20.11
CA SER A 189 11.35 17.79 -20.60
C SER A 189 11.24 17.77 -22.12
N THR A 190 11.91 16.82 -22.74
CA THR A 190 11.76 16.49 -24.17
C THR A 190 10.75 15.38 -24.40
N VAL A 191 10.22 14.79 -23.35
CA VAL A 191 9.24 13.72 -23.39
C VAL A 191 7.85 14.34 -23.49
N PRO A 192 7.03 13.97 -24.48
CA PRO A 192 5.66 14.49 -24.58
C PRO A 192 4.84 14.09 -23.33
N PRO A 193 4.00 14.99 -22.81
CA PRO A 193 3.05 14.63 -21.77
C PRO A 193 2.11 13.51 -22.22
N THR A 194 1.72 12.64 -21.31
CA THR A 194 0.83 11.49 -21.57
C THR A 194 -0.65 11.88 -21.72
N GLY A 195 -0.97 13.16 -21.91
CA GLY A 195 -2.34 13.67 -21.97
C GLY A 195 -2.97 13.93 -20.60
N GLN A 196 -2.24 13.67 -19.52
CA GLN A 196 -2.69 13.96 -18.15
C GLN A 196 -2.25 15.37 -17.72
N THR A 197 -2.98 15.97 -16.78
CA THR A 197 -2.60 17.26 -16.20
C THR A 197 -1.38 17.08 -15.30
N LEU A 198 -0.31 17.81 -15.62
CA LEU A 198 0.87 17.88 -14.75
C LEU A 198 0.75 19.05 -13.79
N TRP A 199 1.15 18.84 -12.54
CA TRP A 199 1.22 19.91 -11.53
C TRP A 199 2.65 20.41 -11.35
N PRO A 200 2.81 21.68 -10.89
CA PRO A 200 4.13 22.18 -10.49
C PRO A 200 4.79 21.32 -9.41
N ALA A 201 6.11 21.29 -9.40
CA ALA A 201 6.87 20.43 -8.47
C ALA A 201 6.61 20.78 -6.99
N ASP A 202 6.43 22.06 -6.67
CA ASP A 202 6.08 22.54 -5.32
C ASP A 202 4.68 22.07 -4.89
N MET A 203 3.75 21.96 -5.81
CA MET A 203 2.44 21.36 -5.56
C MET A 203 2.57 19.85 -5.39
N MET A 204 3.32 19.17 -6.27
CA MET A 204 3.49 17.71 -6.21
C MET A 204 4.13 17.27 -4.90
N ILE A 205 5.16 17.93 -4.40
CA ILE A 205 5.81 17.55 -3.15
C ILE A 205 4.84 17.62 -1.95
N THR A 206 3.84 18.50 -2.00
CA THR A 206 2.83 18.63 -0.94
C THR A 206 1.62 17.73 -1.12
N TYR A 207 1.59 16.92 -2.17
CA TYR A 207 0.51 15.96 -2.46
C TYR A 207 0.17 15.12 -1.22
N GLY A 208 1.14 14.38 -0.71
CA GLY A 208 1.03 13.52 0.46
C GLY A 208 1.75 14.09 1.69
N ARG A 209 1.69 15.41 1.91
CA ARG A 209 2.26 16.00 3.11
C ARG A 209 1.53 15.47 4.34
N THR A 210 2.27 14.86 5.26
CA THR A 210 1.77 14.37 6.54
C THR A 210 2.20 15.31 7.67
N PRO A 211 1.66 15.19 8.87
CA PRO A 211 2.09 16.01 10.01
C PRO A 211 3.60 15.90 10.27
N ASN A 212 4.14 16.86 11.03
CA ASN A 212 5.55 16.90 11.44
C ASN A 212 6.56 17.00 10.30
N GLY A 213 6.20 17.67 9.19
CA GLY A 213 7.12 17.96 8.08
C GLY A 213 7.61 16.71 7.36
N LYS A 214 6.74 15.72 7.24
CA LYS A 214 7.00 14.51 6.46
C LYS A 214 6.14 14.48 5.21
N TYR A 215 6.54 13.71 4.21
CA TYR A 215 5.93 13.66 2.89
C TYR A 215 5.86 12.21 2.42
N MET A 216 4.66 11.76 2.10
CA MET A 216 4.42 10.49 1.44
C MET A 216 4.65 10.65 -0.06
N ILE A 217 5.56 9.88 -0.62
CA ILE A 217 5.80 9.82 -2.06
C ILE A 217 5.09 8.59 -2.62
N ASN A 218 3.93 8.85 -3.19
CA ASN A 218 3.08 7.91 -3.91
C ASN A 218 2.50 8.68 -5.10
N TRP A 219 3.31 8.85 -6.15
CA TRP A 219 3.01 9.73 -7.27
C TRP A 219 2.55 8.93 -8.49
N PRO A 220 1.31 9.12 -8.95
CA PRO A 220 0.67 8.25 -9.94
C PRO A 220 1.13 8.47 -11.38
N ILE A 221 1.70 9.65 -11.71
CA ILE A 221 2.04 10.01 -13.10
C ILE A 221 3.54 10.10 -13.26
N CYS A 222 4.14 9.19 -14.03
CA CYS A 222 5.60 9.14 -14.21
C CYS A 222 6.36 9.29 -12.88
N GLY A 223 5.76 8.81 -11.82
CA GLY A 223 6.27 8.85 -10.46
C GLY A 223 6.91 7.52 -10.08
N ASN A 224 6.59 7.05 -8.87
CA ASN A 224 7.18 5.83 -8.36
C ASN A 224 6.31 4.57 -8.52
N ASP A 225 5.33 4.60 -9.42
CA ASP A 225 4.61 3.40 -9.84
C ASP A 225 5.54 2.47 -10.63
N PHE A 226 5.46 1.19 -10.33
CA PHE A 226 6.31 0.15 -10.90
C PHE A 226 5.46 -1.03 -11.39
N TYR A 227 5.49 -1.28 -12.70
CA TYR A 227 4.72 -2.36 -13.29
C TYR A 227 5.39 -3.71 -13.09
N VAL A 228 4.73 -4.60 -12.37
CA VAL A 228 5.11 -6.00 -12.25
C VAL A 228 3.92 -6.86 -11.84
N ASN A 229 3.65 -7.93 -12.58
CA ASN A 229 2.68 -8.93 -12.15
C ASN A 229 3.33 -9.89 -11.15
N SER A 230 3.14 -9.60 -9.86
CA SER A 230 3.72 -10.39 -8.76
C SER A 230 2.79 -11.48 -8.23
N ILE A 231 1.57 -11.62 -8.75
CA ILE A 231 0.54 -12.54 -8.21
C ILE A 231 0.99 -13.99 -8.32
N GLU A 232 1.53 -14.39 -9.50
CA GLU A 232 1.99 -15.76 -9.75
C GLU A 232 3.46 -16.01 -9.35
N MET A 233 4.16 -14.98 -8.92
CA MET A 233 5.57 -15.11 -8.52
C MET A 233 5.72 -15.90 -7.22
N THR A 234 6.79 -16.65 -7.15
CA THR A 234 7.30 -17.21 -5.90
C THR A 234 7.73 -16.08 -4.96
N ARG A 235 7.87 -16.39 -3.69
CA ARG A 235 8.35 -15.41 -2.70
C ARG A 235 9.71 -14.80 -3.08
N GLU A 236 10.64 -15.63 -3.57
CA GLU A 236 11.98 -15.16 -3.97
C GLU A 236 11.90 -14.19 -5.18
N GLU A 237 11.05 -14.50 -6.15
CA GLU A 237 10.83 -13.62 -7.31
C GLU A 237 10.19 -12.30 -6.89
N ARG A 238 9.21 -12.32 -5.98
CA ARG A 238 8.61 -11.10 -5.41
C ARG A 238 9.64 -10.25 -4.68
N GLU A 239 10.51 -10.83 -3.88
CA GLU A 239 11.58 -10.12 -3.17
C GLU A 239 12.53 -9.40 -4.14
N LYS A 240 12.89 -10.04 -5.26
CA LYS A 240 13.69 -9.42 -6.34
C LYS A 240 12.93 -8.28 -7.03
N ALA A 241 11.64 -8.48 -7.33
CA ALA A 241 10.80 -7.45 -7.93
C ALA A 241 10.65 -6.22 -7.03
N TYR A 242 10.43 -6.44 -5.73
CA TYR A 242 10.32 -5.35 -4.74
C TYR A 242 11.65 -4.61 -4.51
N ALA A 243 12.79 -5.29 -4.63
CA ALA A 243 14.10 -4.63 -4.61
C ALA A 243 14.26 -3.66 -5.80
N ARG A 244 13.81 -4.05 -6.99
CA ARG A 244 13.79 -3.17 -8.17
C ARG A 244 12.81 -2.00 -7.99
N ALA A 245 11.60 -2.25 -7.49
CA ALA A 245 10.64 -1.19 -7.19
C ALA A 245 11.19 -0.18 -6.16
N ARG A 246 11.97 -0.66 -5.18
CA ARG A 246 12.67 0.22 -4.23
C ARG A 246 13.68 1.13 -4.94
N ASN A 247 14.51 0.58 -5.81
CA ASN A 247 15.48 1.36 -6.58
C ASN A 247 14.78 2.38 -7.49
N HIS A 248 13.61 2.02 -8.03
CA HIS A 248 12.80 2.94 -8.83
C HIS A 248 12.22 4.10 -8.00
N THR A 249 11.89 3.89 -6.72
CA THR A 249 11.39 4.93 -5.83
C THR A 249 12.50 5.86 -5.29
N LEU A 250 13.72 5.37 -5.13
CA LEU A 250 14.88 6.13 -4.60
C LEU A 250 15.52 7.00 -5.66
#